data_adee81eb41b992e054dc1766d9cd2ce3
#
_entry.id   adee81eb41b992e054dc1766d9cd2ce3
#
_cell.length_a   1.000
_cell.length_b   1.000
_cell.length_c   1.000
_cell.angle_alpha   90.00
_cell.angle_beta   90.00
_cell.angle_gamma   90.00
#
_symmetry.space_group_name_H-M   'P 1'
#
loop_
_entity.id
_entity.type
_entity.pdbx_description
1 polymer ?
#
loop_
_entity_poly.entity_id
_entity_poly.type
_entity_poly.pdbx_seq_one_letter_code
_entity_poly.pdbx_strand_id
1 'polypeptide(L)'
;MAGGGLLPDYPAAAQNHFQWLALPYLAYRGKFLRSDKKGLLRGRFFKSDRVELDVSLKGSFPADSGDNEARRGMPDLDWLGEIGPRLQITLAKAARDAKVELELPLRAVFSTDFSSFDTRGAVFAPELAYQHERLFDFAEFKLSLGASYGTEKLAEYFYEVSDRYATATRAAYQAESGYIGSTLKLVMFKPLNRRWRLFAGLGADFHHGSANEQSPLYRDKTTMSVGFGFIWSALQSKQMVRE
;
A
#
# COMPACT_ATOMS: atom_id res chain seq x y z
N MET A 1 12.21 -4.83 10.97
CA MET A 1 12.46 -3.75 10.03
C MET A 1 12.06 -2.42 10.63
N ALA A 2 12.70 -1.33 10.22
CA ALA A 2 12.26 0.01 10.58
C ALA A 2 12.40 0.93 9.37
N GLY A 3 11.51 1.88 9.26
CA GLY A 3 11.52 2.85 8.18
C GLY A 3 10.57 4.00 8.44
N GLY A 4 10.69 5.03 7.63
CA GLY A 4 9.80 6.18 7.68
C GLY A 4 9.73 6.84 6.31
N GLY A 5 8.81 7.78 6.20
CA GLY A 5 8.60 8.50 4.96
C GLY A 5 7.62 9.65 5.11
N LEU A 6 7.66 10.54 4.13
CA LEU A 6 6.69 11.61 3.97
C LEU A 6 5.55 11.07 3.11
N LEU A 7 4.36 11.02 3.69
CA LEU A 7 3.19 10.39 3.08
C LEU A 7 2.00 11.34 3.15
N PRO A 8 1.10 11.34 2.13
CA PRO A 8 -0.17 12.05 2.24
C PRO A 8 -1.05 11.40 3.31
N ASP A 9 -1.83 12.22 4.03
CA ASP A 9 -2.69 11.77 5.13
C ASP A 9 -3.78 10.79 4.67
N TYR A 10 -4.30 11.01 3.47
CA TYR A 10 -5.27 10.16 2.79
C TYR A 10 -5.19 10.42 1.27
N PRO A 11 -5.82 9.60 0.42
CA PRO A 11 -5.78 9.83 -1.03
C PRO A 11 -6.35 11.20 -1.39
N ALA A 12 -5.64 11.98 -2.20
CA ALA A 12 -5.94 13.36 -2.58
C ALA A 12 -5.89 14.40 -1.43
N ALA A 13 -5.23 14.11 -0.31
CA ALA A 13 -4.91 15.10 0.71
C ALA A 13 -3.85 16.09 0.20
N ALA A 14 -4.00 17.38 0.54
CA ALA A 14 -2.96 18.39 0.26
C ALA A 14 -1.79 18.34 1.24
N GLN A 15 -1.98 17.72 2.40
CA GLN A 15 -0.99 17.68 3.47
C GLN A 15 -0.32 16.32 3.55
N ASN A 16 0.99 16.34 3.78
CA ASN A 16 1.84 15.19 3.97
C ASN A 16 2.47 15.26 5.35
N HIS A 17 2.50 14.14 6.07
CA HIS A 17 3.19 14.04 7.34
C HIS A 17 4.28 12.98 7.30
N PHE A 18 5.31 13.19 8.11
CA PHE A 18 6.36 12.19 8.28
C PHE A 18 5.86 11.08 9.21
N GLN A 19 5.79 9.89 8.66
CA GLN A 19 5.37 8.67 9.37
C GLN A 19 6.56 7.74 9.56
N TRP A 20 6.63 7.03 10.68
CA TRP A 20 7.65 6.01 10.90
C TRP A 20 7.04 4.76 11.52
N LEU A 21 7.64 3.62 11.23
CA LEU A 21 7.18 2.33 11.71
C LEU A 21 8.37 1.41 11.98
N ALA A 22 8.33 0.72 13.12
CA ALA A 22 9.25 -0.35 13.44
C ALA A 22 8.45 -1.62 13.71
N LEU A 23 8.69 -2.67 12.92
CA LEU A 23 8.03 -3.97 13.04
C LEU A 23 9.04 -5.09 13.16
N PRO A 24 8.75 -6.15 13.93
CA PRO A 24 9.53 -7.38 13.86
C PRO A 24 9.42 -7.95 12.44
N TYR A 25 10.57 -8.22 11.81
CA TYR A 25 10.62 -8.88 10.51
C TYR A 25 10.89 -10.36 10.71
N LEU A 26 9.89 -11.19 10.43
CA LEU A 26 9.99 -12.65 10.46
C LEU A 26 9.99 -13.16 9.03
N ALA A 27 11.12 -13.69 8.57
CA ALA A 27 11.19 -14.40 7.29
C ALA A 27 10.88 -15.89 7.52
N TYR A 28 9.68 -16.31 7.17
CA TYR A 28 9.25 -17.71 7.20
C TYR A 28 9.04 -18.24 5.79
N ARG A 29 9.59 -19.43 5.48
CA ARG A 29 9.48 -20.07 4.15
C ARG A 29 8.83 -21.44 4.29
N GLY A 30 7.52 -21.46 4.53
CA GLY A 30 6.72 -22.70 4.51
C GLY A 30 6.05 -22.96 3.18
N LYS A 31 5.38 -24.11 3.05
CA LYS A 31 4.63 -24.46 1.82
C LYS A 31 3.43 -23.55 1.60
N PHE A 32 2.71 -23.17 2.64
CA PHE A 32 1.49 -22.37 2.58
C PHE A 32 1.69 -20.92 3.06
N LEU A 33 2.59 -20.69 4.01
CA LEU A 33 2.88 -19.37 4.55
C LEU A 33 4.33 -19.03 4.21
N ARG A 34 4.52 -17.87 3.59
CA ARG A 34 5.86 -17.32 3.29
C ARG A 34 5.93 -15.88 3.76
N SER A 35 7.03 -15.53 4.36
CA SER A 35 7.47 -14.16 4.53
C SER A 35 8.82 -14.07 3.82
N ASP A 36 8.85 -13.39 2.71
CA ASP A 36 10.05 -13.28 1.87
C ASP A 36 10.25 -11.84 1.39
N LYS A 37 11.17 -11.67 0.45
CA LYS A 37 11.51 -10.38 -0.15
C LYS A 37 10.33 -9.62 -0.78
N LYS A 38 9.20 -10.31 -1.06
CA LYS A 38 8.02 -9.76 -1.75
C LYS A 38 6.90 -9.31 -0.81
N GLY A 39 7.00 -9.59 0.52
CA GLY A 39 5.99 -9.20 1.49
C GLY A 39 6.27 -9.69 2.91
N LEU A 40 5.69 -9.00 3.90
CA LEU A 40 5.85 -9.31 5.33
C LEU A 40 5.27 -10.67 5.71
N LEU A 41 4.14 -11.03 5.11
CA LEU A 41 3.47 -12.31 5.29
C LEU A 41 2.67 -12.61 4.01
N ARG A 42 2.85 -13.81 3.44
CA ARG A 42 2.13 -14.26 2.25
C ARG A 42 1.62 -15.67 2.45
N GLY A 43 0.31 -15.85 2.30
CA GLY A 43 -0.30 -17.17 2.19
C GLY A 43 -0.35 -17.55 0.71
N ARG A 44 0.35 -18.62 0.32
CA ARG A 44 0.30 -19.13 -1.05
C ARG A 44 -0.74 -20.23 -1.15
N PHE A 45 -1.74 -20.04 -2.02
CA PHE A 45 -2.78 -21.03 -2.29
C PHE A 45 -2.48 -21.86 -3.55
N PHE A 46 -1.92 -21.21 -4.57
CA PHE A 46 -1.62 -21.85 -5.84
C PHE A 46 -0.40 -21.22 -6.50
N LYS A 47 0.42 -22.02 -7.19
CA LYS A 47 1.52 -21.53 -8.02
C LYS A 47 1.70 -22.45 -9.21
N SER A 48 1.80 -21.85 -10.39
CA SER A 48 2.30 -22.42 -11.63
C SER A 48 3.48 -21.57 -12.15
N ASP A 49 3.96 -21.89 -13.35
CA ASP A 49 5.07 -21.16 -13.98
C ASP A 49 4.75 -19.68 -14.25
N ARG A 50 3.47 -19.35 -14.45
CA ARG A 50 3.02 -17.99 -14.81
C ARG A 50 2.00 -17.40 -13.88
N VAL A 51 1.34 -18.21 -13.06
CA VAL A 51 0.22 -17.76 -12.22
C VAL A 51 0.49 -18.15 -10.78
N GLU A 52 0.34 -17.18 -9.88
CA GLU A 52 0.39 -17.38 -8.43
C GLU A 52 -0.84 -16.74 -7.77
N LEU A 53 -1.52 -17.49 -6.90
CA LEU A 53 -2.59 -16.98 -6.05
C LEU A 53 -2.10 -16.95 -4.61
N ASP A 54 -2.06 -15.76 -4.02
CA ASP A 54 -1.60 -15.56 -2.66
C ASP A 54 -2.49 -14.59 -1.88
N VAL A 55 -2.11 -14.30 -0.62
CA VAL A 55 -2.73 -13.26 0.21
C VAL A 55 -1.92 -11.98 0.10
N SER A 56 -2.60 -10.89 -0.19
CA SER A 56 -2.07 -9.52 -0.15
C SER A 56 -2.43 -8.86 1.17
N LEU A 57 -1.46 -8.18 1.76
CA LEU A 57 -1.61 -7.34 2.94
C LEU A 57 -1.12 -5.93 2.60
N LYS A 58 -1.82 -4.90 3.08
CA LYS A 58 -1.39 -3.51 3.01
C LYS A 58 -1.82 -2.80 4.29
N GLY A 59 -1.14 -1.75 4.68
CA GLY A 59 -1.51 -0.89 5.78
C GLY A 59 -1.32 0.57 5.41
N SER A 60 -2.09 1.45 6.07
CA SER A 60 -1.94 2.90 5.98
C SER A 60 -1.86 3.48 7.39
N PHE A 61 -1.08 4.53 7.54
CA PHE A 61 -0.91 5.21 8.82
C PHE A 61 -2.17 6.00 9.20
N PRO A 62 -2.38 6.27 10.49
CA PRO A 62 -3.41 7.16 10.96
C PRO A 62 -3.09 8.60 10.58
N ALA A 63 -4.11 9.47 10.57
CA ALA A 63 -3.93 10.90 10.38
C ALA A 63 -4.78 11.67 11.40
N ASP A 64 -4.15 12.58 12.12
CA ASP A 64 -4.80 13.49 13.05
C ASP A 64 -5.55 14.58 12.27
N SER A 65 -6.86 14.66 12.47
CA SER A 65 -7.71 15.66 11.81
C SER A 65 -7.47 17.08 12.33
N GLY A 66 -6.87 17.24 13.51
CA GLY A 66 -6.44 18.53 14.04
C GLY A 66 -5.30 19.14 13.25
N ASP A 67 -4.40 18.29 12.74
CA ASP A 67 -3.24 18.70 11.94
C ASP A 67 -3.55 18.77 10.44
N ASN A 68 -4.76 18.39 10.01
CA ASN A 68 -5.19 18.45 8.61
C ASN A 68 -6.25 19.55 8.40
N GLU A 69 -5.93 20.57 7.61
CA GLU A 69 -6.81 21.72 7.39
C GLU A 69 -8.20 21.35 6.84
N ALA A 70 -8.25 20.42 5.89
CA ALA A 70 -9.50 19.99 5.28
C ALA A 70 -10.39 19.21 6.25
N ARG A 71 -9.79 18.49 7.20
CA ARG A 71 -10.49 17.62 8.15
C ARG A 71 -10.67 18.21 9.54
N ARG A 72 -10.17 19.41 9.79
CA ARG A 72 -10.19 20.02 11.13
C ARG A 72 -11.57 19.97 11.79
N GLY A 73 -11.65 19.37 12.99
CA GLY A 73 -12.88 19.17 13.74
C GLY A 73 -13.71 17.96 13.31
N MET A 74 -13.22 17.14 12.38
CA MET A 74 -13.76 15.82 12.05
C MET A 74 -13.05 14.74 12.89
N PRO A 75 -13.57 13.51 12.93
CA PRO A 75 -12.85 12.38 13.52
C PRO A 75 -11.51 12.13 12.83
N ASP A 76 -10.54 11.66 13.59
CA ASP A 76 -9.26 11.22 13.05
C ASP A 76 -9.41 10.03 12.12
N LEU A 77 -8.41 9.84 11.27
CA LEU A 77 -8.27 8.62 10.48
C LEU A 77 -7.39 7.63 11.25
N ASP A 78 -7.96 6.49 11.62
CA ASP A 78 -7.26 5.41 12.30
C ASP A 78 -6.28 4.67 11.39
N TRP A 79 -5.51 3.76 11.96
CA TRP A 79 -4.77 2.78 11.19
C TRP A 79 -5.69 2.01 10.26
N LEU A 80 -5.34 1.90 8.98
CA LEU A 80 -6.03 1.01 8.07
C LEU A 80 -5.22 -0.28 7.84
N GLY A 81 -5.92 -1.39 7.86
CA GLY A 81 -5.44 -2.69 7.43
C GLY A 81 -6.23 -3.17 6.22
N GLU A 82 -5.54 -3.75 5.26
CA GLU A 82 -6.15 -4.33 4.07
C GLU A 82 -5.66 -5.78 3.93
N ILE A 83 -6.57 -6.74 3.75
CA ILE A 83 -6.26 -8.16 3.57
C ILE A 83 -7.17 -8.79 2.52
N GLY A 84 -6.62 -9.61 1.65
CA GLY A 84 -7.41 -10.35 0.67
C GLY A 84 -6.59 -11.12 -0.33
N PRO A 85 -7.24 -11.88 -1.23
CA PRO A 85 -6.58 -12.62 -2.28
C PRO A 85 -5.91 -11.68 -3.30
N ARG A 86 -4.80 -12.15 -3.85
CA ARG A 86 -4.13 -11.53 -4.98
C ARG A 86 -3.76 -12.58 -6.03
N LEU A 87 -4.21 -12.36 -7.24
CA LEU A 87 -3.79 -13.11 -8.42
C LEU A 87 -2.60 -12.38 -9.05
N GLN A 88 -1.47 -13.08 -9.22
CA GLN A 88 -0.29 -12.60 -9.92
C GLN A 88 -0.11 -13.39 -11.21
N ILE A 89 0.05 -12.69 -12.32
CA ILE A 89 0.24 -13.27 -13.65
C ILE A 89 1.55 -12.76 -14.22
N THR A 90 2.52 -13.64 -14.45
CA THR A 90 3.76 -13.30 -15.17
C THR A 90 3.45 -13.17 -16.66
N LEU A 91 3.39 -11.94 -17.16
CA LEU A 91 3.10 -11.63 -18.56
C LEU A 91 4.31 -11.91 -19.45
N ALA A 92 5.50 -11.51 -18.99
CA ALA A 92 6.75 -11.70 -19.74
C ALA A 92 7.95 -11.85 -18.80
N LYS A 93 8.94 -12.64 -19.24
CA LYS A 93 10.29 -12.65 -18.68
C LYS A 93 11.15 -11.78 -19.60
N ALA A 94 11.35 -10.51 -19.21
CA ALA A 94 12.02 -9.50 -20.03
C ALA A 94 13.53 -9.75 -20.15
N ALA A 95 14.14 -10.37 -19.12
CA ALA A 95 15.51 -10.84 -19.09
C ALA A 95 15.66 -11.97 -18.07
N ARG A 96 16.88 -12.52 -17.91
CA ARG A 96 17.16 -13.59 -16.94
C ARG A 96 16.70 -13.23 -15.52
N ASP A 97 16.90 -11.98 -15.12
CA ASP A 97 16.63 -11.47 -13.78
C ASP A 97 15.51 -10.40 -13.79
N ALA A 98 14.71 -10.30 -14.88
CA ALA A 98 13.65 -9.32 -15.03
C ALA A 98 12.36 -9.94 -15.55
N LYS A 99 11.23 -9.43 -15.02
CA LYS A 99 9.88 -9.87 -15.39
C LYS A 99 8.86 -8.74 -15.34
N VAL A 100 7.79 -8.91 -16.11
CA VAL A 100 6.60 -8.08 -16.07
C VAL A 100 5.47 -8.93 -15.48
N GLU A 101 4.83 -8.42 -14.44
CA GLU A 101 3.72 -9.09 -13.75
C GLU A 101 2.49 -8.18 -13.70
N LEU A 102 1.33 -8.79 -13.90
CA LEU A 102 0.03 -8.20 -13.59
C LEU A 102 -0.40 -8.71 -12.21
N GLU A 103 -0.63 -7.83 -11.28
CA GLU A 103 -1.10 -8.13 -9.93
C GLU A 103 -2.55 -7.63 -9.78
N LEU A 104 -3.46 -8.50 -9.34
CA LEU A 104 -4.89 -8.23 -9.20
C LEU A 104 -5.32 -8.51 -7.75
N PRO A 105 -5.01 -7.64 -6.79
CA PRO A 105 -5.44 -7.79 -5.41
C PRO A 105 -6.89 -7.28 -5.23
N LEU A 106 -7.70 -8.06 -4.53
CA LEU A 106 -8.98 -7.66 -3.97
C LEU A 106 -8.90 -7.79 -2.45
N ARG A 107 -8.98 -6.69 -1.71
CA ARG A 107 -8.76 -6.68 -0.27
C ARG A 107 -9.95 -6.09 0.48
N ALA A 108 -10.36 -6.75 1.56
CA ALA A 108 -11.21 -6.16 2.58
C ALA A 108 -10.41 -5.11 3.36
N VAL A 109 -11.05 -4.02 3.72
CA VAL A 109 -10.45 -2.90 4.44
C VAL A 109 -11.11 -2.76 5.80
N PHE A 110 -10.29 -2.55 6.82
CA PHE A 110 -10.74 -2.27 8.18
C PHE A 110 -9.87 -1.19 8.81
N SER A 111 -10.45 -0.40 9.70
CA SER A 111 -9.73 0.56 10.51
C SER A 111 -9.64 0.09 11.95
N THR A 112 -8.63 0.56 12.67
CA THR A 112 -8.43 0.25 14.08
C THR A 112 -7.63 1.33 14.80
N ASP A 113 -8.09 1.65 16.01
CA ASP A 113 -7.34 2.38 17.04
C ASP A 113 -6.69 1.44 18.07
N PHE A 114 -6.64 0.12 17.76
CA PHE A 114 -6.23 -1.00 18.62
C PHE A 114 -7.20 -1.34 19.78
N SER A 115 -8.25 -0.56 20.01
CA SER A 115 -9.33 -0.89 20.97
C SER A 115 -10.56 -1.44 20.24
N SER A 116 -10.77 -1.04 19.01
CA SER A 116 -11.90 -1.44 18.15
C SER A 116 -11.44 -1.76 16.73
N PHE A 117 -12.30 -2.49 16.01
CA PHE A 117 -12.13 -2.78 14.58
C PHE A 117 -13.42 -2.48 13.84
N ASP A 118 -13.32 -1.60 12.85
CA ASP A 118 -14.43 -1.24 11.99
C ASP A 118 -14.18 -1.66 10.55
N THR A 119 -15.16 -2.28 9.92
CA THR A 119 -15.07 -2.61 8.48
C THR A 119 -15.26 -1.36 7.63
N ARG A 120 -14.33 -1.10 6.71
CA ARG A 120 -14.34 0.02 5.77
C ARG A 120 -14.58 -0.43 4.32
N GLY A 121 -15.21 -1.61 4.13
CA GLY A 121 -15.53 -2.16 2.82
C GLY A 121 -14.37 -2.88 2.15
N ALA A 122 -14.15 -2.61 0.85
CA ALA A 122 -13.13 -3.29 0.08
C ALA A 122 -12.48 -2.37 -0.97
N VAL A 123 -11.26 -2.77 -1.39
CA VAL A 123 -10.51 -2.12 -2.46
C VAL A 123 -10.04 -3.15 -3.48
N PHE A 124 -10.23 -2.85 -4.77
CA PHE A 124 -9.60 -3.53 -5.89
C PHE A 124 -8.51 -2.64 -6.46
N ALA A 125 -7.26 -3.14 -6.51
CA ALA A 125 -6.11 -2.30 -6.87
C ALA A 125 -5.19 -3.01 -7.88
N PRO A 126 -5.61 -3.18 -9.15
CA PRO A 126 -4.78 -3.77 -10.19
C PRO A 126 -3.48 -3.00 -10.39
N GLU A 127 -2.38 -3.71 -10.60
CA GLU A 127 -1.04 -3.16 -10.76
C GLU A 127 -0.27 -3.91 -11.84
N LEU A 128 0.32 -3.18 -12.80
CA LEU A 128 1.31 -3.70 -13.72
C LEU A 128 2.69 -3.38 -13.17
N ALA A 129 3.51 -4.40 -12.94
CA ALA A 129 4.81 -4.26 -12.30
C ALA A 129 5.94 -4.80 -13.18
N TYR A 130 6.97 -4.00 -13.39
CA TYR A 130 8.27 -4.44 -13.86
C TYR A 130 9.19 -4.66 -12.65
N GLN A 131 9.73 -5.86 -12.54
CA GLN A 131 10.66 -6.24 -11.48
C GLN A 131 11.98 -6.67 -12.08
N HIS A 132 13.09 -6.20 -11.49
CA HIS A 132 14.44 -6.61 -11.83
C HIS A 132 15.18 -7.00 -10.55
N GLU A 133 15.63 -8.27 -10.45
CA GLU A 133 16.22 -8.80 -9.21
C GLU A 133 17.64 -8.29 -8.94
N ARG A 134 18.38 -7.89 -10.00
CA ARG A 134 19.77 -7.41 -9.92
C ARG A 134 20.04 -6.29 -10.91
N LEU A 135 19.41 -5.14 -10.71
CA LEU A 135 19.71 -3.96 -11.53
C LEU A 135 21.15 -3.50 -11.23
N PHE A 136 21.97 -3.40 -12.27
CA PHE A 136 23.39 -3.05 -12.16
C PHE A 136 24.17 -3.93 -11.15
N ASP A 137 23.77 -5.19 -10.97
CA ASP A 137 24.35 -6.18 -10.07
C ASP A 137 24.33 -5.85 -8.57
N PHE A 138 23.64 -4.78 -8.15
CA PHE A 138 23.67 -4.37 -6.74
C PHE A 138 22.32 -4.12 -6.07
N ALA A 139 21.22 -3.98 -6.80
CA ALA A 139 19.91 -3.66 -6.22
C ALA A 139 18.76 -4.40 -6.89
N GLU A 140 17.75 -4.75 -6.10
CA GLU A 140 16.45 -5.18 -6.59
C GLU A 140 15.60 -3.93 -6.86
N PHE A 141 14.87 -3.94 -7.95
CA PHE A 141 14.09 -2.80 -8.43
C PHE A 141 12.69 -3.24 -8.81
N LYS A 142 11.68 -2.50 -8.38
CA LYS A 142 10.28 -2.67 -8.82
C LYS A 142 9.73 -1.31 -9.24
N LEU A 143 9.34 -1.19 -10.50
CA LEU A 143 8.55 -0.09 -11.03
C LEU A 143 7.14 -0.60 -11.26
N SER A 144 6.13 0.11 -10.79
CA SER A 144 4.74 -0.31 -10.96
C SER A 144 3.82 0.86 -11.29
N LEU A 145 2.82 0.56 -12.12
CA LEU A 145 1.70 1.42 -12.45
C LEU A 145 0.42 0.70 -12.07
N GLY A 146 -0.40 1.32 -11.25
CA GLY A 146 -1.65 0.76 -10.76
C GLY A 146 -2.80 1.74 -10.79
N ALA A 147 -3.99 1.21 -10.52
CA ALA A 147 -5.20 1.96 -10.26
C ALA A 147 -5.89 1.40 -9.02
N SER A 148 -6.73 2.16 -8.34
CA SER A 148 -7.48 1.71 -7.19
C SER A 148 -8.94 2.12 -7.28
N TYR A 149 -9.83 1.17 -6.90
CA TYR A 149 -11.27 1.31 -6.87
C TYR A 149 -11.77 0.88 -5.50
N GLY A 150 -12.54 1.74 -4.85
CA GLY A 150 -13.08 1.51 -3.50
C GLY A 150 -14.59 1.33 -3.50
N THR A 151 -15.07 0.57 -2.53
CA THR A 151 -16.50 0.53 -2.20
C THR A 151 -16.92 1.83 -1.51
N GLU A 152 -18.24 2.08 -1.43
CA GLU A 152 -18.82 3.26 -0.79
C GLU A 152 -18.32 3.46 0.63
N LYS A 153 -18.31 2.44 1.50
CA LYS A 153 -17.77 2.50 2.86
C LYS A 153 -16.32 2.98 2.95
N LEU A 154 -15.49 2.65 1.95
CA LEU A 154 -14.12 3.14 1.91
C LEU A 154 -14.07 4.60 1.46
N ALA A 155 -14.93 4.96 0.51
CA ALA A 155 -15.06 6.34 0.06
C ALA A 155 -15.61 7.26 1.17
N GLU A 156 -16.63 6.83 1.91
CA GLU A 156 -17.17 7.51 3.09
C GLU A 156 -16.09 7.82 4.12
N TYR A 157 -15.22 6.84 4.38
CA TYR A 157 -14.15 6.98 5.35
C TYR A 157 -13.17 8.12 5.01
N PHE A 158 -12.89 8.34 3.74
CA PHE A 158 -11.96 9.37 3.29
C PHE A 158 -12.63 10.69 2.92
N TYR A 159 -13.81 10.65 2.30
CA TYR A 159 -14.33 11.79 1.54
C TYR A 159 -15.70 12.29 1.99
N GLU A 160 -16.40 11.56 2.86
CA GLU A 160 -17.72 12.01 3.35
C GLU A 160 -17.62 13.18 4.31
N VAL A 161 -18.53 14.13 4.15
CA VAL A 161 -18.77 15.22 5.09
C VAL A 161 -20.23 15.19 5.50
N SER A 162 -20.52 14.60 6.65
CA SER A 162 -21.88 14.63 7.21
C SER A 162 -22.27 16.05 7.65
N ASP A 163 -23.56 16.34 7.73
CA ASP A 163 -24.11 17.67 8.07
C ASP A 163 -23.51 18.25 9.34
N ARG A 164 -23.25 17.43 10.35
CA ARG A 164 -22.67 17.86 11.63
C ARG A 164 -21.25 18.42 11.51
N TYR A 165 -20.53 18.06 10.44
CA TYR A 165 -19.17 18.52 10.16
C TYR A 165 -19.11 19.52 9.03
N ALA A 166 -20.26 19.87 8.44
CA ALA A 166 -20.34 20.90 7.43
C ALA A 166 -20.02 22.28 8.04
N THR A 167 -19.35 23.12 7.28
CA THR A 167 -18.99 24.48 7.63
C THR A 167 -19.22 25.42 6.43
N ALA A 168 -19.04 26.70 6.59
CA ALA A 168 -19.14 27.66 5.48
C ALA A 168 -18.16 27.39 4.34
N THR A 169 -17.02 26.74 4.63
CA THR A 169 -15.96 26.42 3.65
C THR A 169 -15.85 24.93 3.32
N ARG A 170 -16.60 24.08 4.01
CA ARG A 170 -16.64 22.64 3.82
C ARG A 170 -18.09 22.19 3.79
N ALA A 171 -18.67 22.11 2.60
CA ALA A 171 -20.06 21.69 2.40
C ALA A 171 -20.25 20.21 2.80
N ALA A 172 -21.47 19.84 3.19
CA ALA A 172 -21.84 18.42 3.30
C ALA A 172 -21.64 17.72 1.95
N TYR A 173 -21.16 16.48 2.00
CA TYR A 173 -20.88 15.67 0.83
C TYR A 173 -21.13 14.21 1.11
N GLN A 174 -21.85 13.53 0.23
CA GLN A 174 -22.07 12.10 0.27
C GLN A 174 -21.06 11.41 -0.66
N ALA A 175 -20.26 10.55 -0.10
CA ALA A 175 -19.22 9.87 -0.86
C ALA A 175 -19.78 8.68 -1.65
N GLU A 176 -19.18 8.42 -2.82
CA GLU A 176 -19.61 7.37 -3.74
C GLU A 176 -18.50 6.34 -3.98
N SER A 177 -18.90 5.09 -4.22
CA SER A 177 -17.98 4.04 -4.65
C SER A 177 -17.40 4.35 -6.03
N GLY A 178 -16.18 3.89 -6.30
CA GLY A 178 -15.60 4.00 -7.64
C GLY A 178 -14.10 4.18 -7.65
N TYR A 179 -13.62 4.79 -8.72
CA TYR A 179 -12.20 5.07 -8.93
C TYR A 179 -11.67 6.08 -7.91
N ILE A 180 -10.54 5.73 -7.27
CA ILE A 180 -9.87 6.59 -6.28
C ILE A 180 -8.68 7.32 -6.91
N GLY A 181 -7.89 6.63 -7.75
CA GLY A 181 -6.71 7.19 -8.37
C GLY A 181 -5.82 6.13 -9.02
N SER A 182 -4.83 6.61 -9.77
CA SER A 182 -3.74 5.80 -10.30
C SER A 182 -2.45 6.10 -9.56
N THR A 183 -1.56 5.11 -9.45
CA THR A 183 -0.29 5.22 -8.73
C THR A 183 0.86 4.80 -9.61
N LEU A 184 1.88 5.63 -9.74
CA LEU A 184 3.20 5.26 -10.23
C LEU A 184 4.14 5.09 -9.03
N LYS A 185 4.74 3.91 -8.87
CA LYS A 185 5.59 3.60 -7.73
C LYS A 185 6.91 3.00 -8.15
N LEU A 186 7.97 3.47 -7.51
CA LEU A 186 9.31 2.96 -7.63
C LEU A 186 9.79 2.49 -6.27
N VAL A 187 10.24 1.23 -6.18
CA VAL A 187 10.84 0.69 -4.94
C VAL A 187 12.17 0.03 -5.28
N MET A 188 13.17 0.31 -4.48
CA MET A 188 14.50 -0.28 -4.57
C MET A 188 14.88 -0.94 -3.25
N PHE A 189 15.52 -2.12 -3.35
CA PHE A 189 16.10 -2.81 -2.20
C PHE A 189 17.58 -3.08 -2.48
N LYS A 190 18.44 -2.65 -1.56
CA LYS A 190 19.88 -2.89 -1.62
C LYS A 190 20.33 -3.79 -0.48
N PRO A 191 20.74 -5.05 -0.73
CA PRO A 191 21.38 -5.88 0.28
C PRO A 191 22.76 -5.30 0.59
N LEU A 192 23.01 -4.95 1.85
CA LEU A 192 24.34 -4.51 2.32
C LEU A 192 25.19 -5.72 2.72
N ASN A 193 24.57 -6.69 3.35
CA ASN A 193 25.18 -7.95 3.74
C ASN A 193 24.09 -9.01 4.00
N ARG A 194 24.46 -10.18 4.57
CA ARG A 194 23.49 -11.27 4.86
C ARG A 194 22.37 -10.90 5.83
N ARG A 195 22.57 -9.87 6.67
CA ARG A 195 21.62 -9.49 7.73
C ARG A 195 20.90 -8.17 7.44
N TRP A 196 21.51 -7.26 6.68
CA TRP A 196 21.00 -5.91 6.48
C TRP A 196 20.60 -5.68 5.03
N ARG A 197 19.41 -5.16 4.83
CA ARG A 197 18.92 -4.66 3.54
C ARG A 197 18.38 -3.25 3.74
N LEU A 198 18.76 -2.33 2.89
CA LEU A 198 18.14 -1.01 2.78
C LEU A 198 16.98 -1.08 1.80
N PHE A 199 16.00 -0.23 1.99
CA PHE A 199 14.99 0.04 0.97
C PHE A 199 14.73 1.54 0.86
N ALA A 200 14.33 1.97 -0.34
CA ALA A 200 13.84 3.31 -0.63
C ALA A 200 12.70 3.20 -1.63
N GLY A 201 11.72 4.09 -1.51
CA GLY A 201 10.56 4.12 -2.38
C GLY A 201 10.13 5.54 -2.69
N LEU A 202 9.64 5.73 -3.90
CA LEU A 202 8.99 6.94 -4.38
C LEU A 202 7.63 6.56 -4.94
N GLY A 203 6.62 7.38 -4.68
CA GLY A 203 5.28 7.23 -5.23
C GLY A 203 4.75 8.56 -5.74
N ALA A 204 4.00 8.49 -6.83
CA ALA A 204 3.18 9.58 -7.32
C ALA A 204 1.77 9.03 -7.55
N ASP A 205 0.80 9.61 -6.88
CA ASP A 205 -0.61 9.24 -7.00
C ASP A 205 -1.35 10.32 -7.77
N PHE A 206 -2.11 9.91 -8.79
CA PHE A 206 -2.88 10.76 -9.68
C PHE A 206 -4.36 10.49 -9.45
N HIS A 207 -5.08 11.48 -8.94
CA HIS A 207 -6.47 11.36 -8.52
C HIS A 207 -7.46 11.96 -9.53
N HIS A 208 -7.02 12.46 -10.67
CA HIS A 208 -7.88 13.00 -11.72
C HIS A 208 -8.96 12.01 -12.14
N GLY A 209 -10.22 12.48 -12.16
CA GLY A 209 -11.37 11.64 -12.49
C GLY A 209 -11.79 10.69 -11.37
N SER A 210 -11.34 10.90 -10.13
CA SER A 210 -11.82 10.18 -8.97
C SER A 210 -13.34 10.34 -8.82
N ALA A 211 -14.02 9.28 -8.41
CA ALA A 211 -15.47 9.32 -8.13
C ALA A 211 -15.84 10.42 -7.12
N ASN A 212 -14.93 10.75 -6.21
CA ASN A 212 -15.12 11.74 -5.16
C ASN A 212 -14.37 13.06 -5.37
N GLU A 213 -14.06 13.43 -6.62
CA GLU A 213 -13.33 14.67 -6.97
C GLU A 213 -14.09 15.93 -6.51
N GLN A 214 -15.40 15.85 -6.31
CA GLN A 214 -16.27 16.95 -5.84
C GLN A 214 -16.27 17.12 -4.30
N SER A 215 -15.71 16.17 -3.56
CA SER A 215 -15.65 16.28 -2.10
C SER A 215 -14.80 17.46 -1.65
N PRO A 216 -15.23 18.23 -0.64
CA PRO A 216 -14.39 19.29 -0.07
C PRO A 216 -13.14 18.75 0.64
N LEU A 217 -13.05 17.41 0.89
CA LEU A 217 -11.87 16.75 1.41
C LEU A 217 -10.88 16.35 0.30
N TYR A 218 -11.31 16.36 -0.96
CA TYR A 218 -10.43 16.15 -2.10
C TYR A 218 -9.70 17.47 -2.42
N ARG A 219 -8.41 17.56 -2.05
CA ARG A 219 -7.66 18.80 -2.06
C ARG A 219 -6.58 18.88 -3.11
N ASP A 220 -5.98 17.74 -3.47
CA ASP A 220 -4.89 17.69 -4.44
C ASP A 220 -5.13 16.57 -5.46
N LYS A 221 -4.92 16.91 -6.74
CA LYS A 221 -5.06 15.98 -7.87
C LYS A 221 -3.84 15.09 -8.06
N THR A 222 -2.71 15.47 -7.48
CA THR A 222 -1.45 14.71 -7.57
C THR A 222 -0.72 14.78 -6.24
N THR A 223 -0.58 13.65 -5.59
CA THR A 223 0.16 13.55 -4.33
C THR A 223 1.45 12.77 -4.53
N MET A 224 2.46 13.06 -3.74
CA MET A 224 3.76 12.38 -3.79
C MET A 224 4.08 11.78 -2.43
N SER A 225 4.78 10.65 -2.48
CA SER A 225 5.27 9.96 -1.30
C SER A 225 6.74 9.59 -1.47
N VAL A 226 7.48 9.64 -0.37
CA VAL A 226 8.85 9.16 -0.30
C VAL A 226 9.05 8.39 0.99
N GLY A 227 9.71 7.23 0.90
CA GLY A 227 9.98 6.41 2.08
C GLY A 227 11.33 5.73 1.98
N PHE A 228 11.91 5.46 3.13
CA PHE A 228 13.18 4.73 3.25
C PHE A 228 13.24 3.97 4.56
N GLY A 229 14.14 3.01 4.62
CA GLY A 229 14.34 2.26 5.85
C GLY A 229 15.28 1.08 5.67
N PHE A 230 15.27 0.21 6.65
CA PHE A 230 16.10 -0.99 6.65
C PHE A 230 15.37 -2.21 7.21
N ILE A 231 15.81 -3.36 6.74
CA ILE A 231 15.38 -4.67 7.21
C ILE A 231 16.59 -5.33 7.85
N TRP A 232 16.44 -5.73 9.11
CA TRP A 232 17.45 -6.50 9.83
C TRP A 232 16.94 -7.92 10.10
N SER A 233 17.72 -8.92 9.72
CA SER A 233 17.43 -10.34 9.91
C SER A 233 18.29 -10.88 11.05
N ALA A 234 17.73 -11.00 12.25
CA ALA A 234 18.44 -11.45 13.45
C ALA A 234 18.81 -12.94 13.37
N LEU A 235 17.90 -13.78 12.87
CA LEU A 235 18.03 -15.22 12.80
C LEU A 235 17.80 -15.70 11.36
N GLN A 236 18.70 -16.55 10.86
CA GLN A 236 18.54 -17.26 9.60
C GLN A 236 18.62 -18.76 9.88
N SER A 237 17.56 -19.51 9.54
CA SER A 237 17.61 -20.97 9.60
C SER A 237 18.65 -21.53 8.61
N LYS A 238 19.45 -22.49 9.05
CA LYS A 238 20.40 -23.21 8.20
C LYS A 238 19.73 -24.30 7.36
N GLN A 239 18.48 -24.66 7.64
CA GLN A 239 17.75 -25.64 6.85
C GLN A 239 17.22 -25.01 5.58
N MET A 240 17.76 -25.40 4.44
CA MET A 240 17.18 -25.15 3.13
C MET A 240 16.06 -26.14 2.89
N VAL A 241 14.84 -25.64 2.68
CA VAL A 241 13.77 -26.47 2.11
C VAL A 241 14.12 -26.68 0.64
N ARG A 242 14.41 -27.91 0.25
CA ARG A 242 14.55 -28.28 -1.19
C ARG A 242 13.18 -28.09 -1.83
N GLU A 243 13.12 -27.26 -2.88
CA GLU A 243 11.95 -27.07 -3.76
C GLU A 243 11.73 -28.31 -4.63
#